data_92658e0d67f31e459b2794cdbd2288c4
#
_entry.id   92658e0d67f31e459b2794cdbd2288c4
#
_cell.length_a   1.000
_cell.length_b   1.000
_cell.length_c   1.000
_cell.angle_alpha   90.00
_cell.angle_beta   90.00
_cell.angle_gamma   90.00
#
_symmetry.space_group_name_H-M   'P 1'
#
loop_
_entity.id
_entity.type
_entity.pdbx_description
1 polymer ?
#
loop_
_entity_poly.entity_id
_entity_poly.type
_entity_poly.pdbx_seq_one_letter_code
_entity_poly.pdbx_strand_id
1 'polypeptide(L)'
;MQRFWYGATVLNVIDGDTIDLMIDLGFDIHHKIRVRLYGVNTPESRTKDLAEKEMGLKAKSFTKDWLTNHKWVFVNTIPDKNDKYGRILARIYSSDDVENTTTACLNKDIIQSGYAREYFGVGDKTWAEFKKETK
;
A
#
# COMPACT_ATOMS: atom_id res chain seq x y z
N MET A 1 10.73 -16.20 15.39
CA MET A 1 9.36 -15.69 15.49
C MET A 1 9.26 -14.37 14.72
N GLN A 2 8.28 -14.28 13.82
CA GLN A 2 8.05 -13.04 13.08
C GLN A 2 7.13 -12.13 13.89
N ARG A 3 7.52 -10.85 14.00
CA ARG A 3 6.79 -9.85 14.79
C ARG A 3 6.10 -8.87 13.86
N PHE A 4 5.03 -8.27 14.34
CA PHE A 4 4.29 -7.22 13.63
C PHE A 4 3.65 -7.72 12.33
N TRP A 5 3.28 -8.99 12.32
CA TRP A 5 2.52 -9.63 11.23
C TRP A 5 1.10 -9.88 11.68
N TYR A 6 0.14 -9.46 10.87
CA TYR A 6 -1.27 -9.57 11.19
C TYR A 6 -2.07 -9.98 9.97
N GLY A 7 -3.07 -10.84 10.18
CA GLY A 7 -4.09 -11.07 9.15
C GLY A 7 -5.04 -9.90 9.12
N ALA A 8 -5.59 -9.59 7.94
CA ALA A 8 -6.50 -8.46 7.80
C ALA A 8 -7.48 -8.67 6.65
N THR A 9 -8.62 -7.96 6.74
CA THR A 9 -9.57 -7.83 5.63
C THR A 9 -9.57 -6.39 5.14
N VAL A 10 -9.86 -6.22 3.86
CA VAL A 10 -9.85 -4.89 3.24
C VAL A 10 -11.21 -4.23 3.44
N LEU A 11 -11.21 -3.01 3.95
CA LEU A 11 -12.42 -2.21 4.12
C LEU A 11 -12.62 -1.23 2.96
N ASN A 12 -11.55 -0.51 2.58
CA ASN A 12 -11.66 0.52 1.56
C ASN A 12 -10.30 0.83 0.97
N VAL A 13 -10.26 1.23 -0.29
CA VAL A 13 -9.06 1.72 -0.96
C VAL A 13 -9.21 3.22 -1.16
N ILE A 14 -8.32 4.00 -0.54
CA ILE A 14 -8.37 5.47 -0.59
C ILE A 14 -7.60 5.98 -1.80
N ASP A 15 -6.36 5.56 -1.94
CA ASP A 15 -5.48 5.81 -3.08
C ASP A 15 -4.69 4.54 -3.37
N GLY A 16 -3.90 4.54 -4.44
CA GLY A 16 -3.09 3.36 -4.77
C GLY A 16 -2.13 2.94 -3.65
N ASP A 17 -1.70 3.90 -2.83
CA ASP A 17 -0.76 3.66 -1.73
C ASP A 17 -1.39 3.77 -0.33
N THR A 18 -2.71 3.90 -0.23
CA THR A 18 -3.40 4.11 1.06
C THR A 18 -4.68 3.27 1.11
N ILE A 19 -4.78 2.40 2.11
CA ILE A 19 -5.92 1.49 2.29
C ILE A 19 -6.38 1.45 3.74
N ASP A 20 -7.68 1.24 3.93
CA ASP A 20 -8.27 0.97 5.25
C ASP A 20 -8.43 -0.53 5.41
N LEU A 21 -7.96 -1.04 6.52
CA LEU A 21 -7.98 -2.46 6.85
C LEU A 21 -8.61 -2.70 8.21
N MET A 22 -9.24 -3.87 8.36
CA MET A 22 -9.63 -4.40 9.64
C MET A 22 -8.62 -5.46 10.05
N ILE A 23 -7.82 -5.15 11.05
CA ILE A 23 -6.75 -6.05 11.53
C ILE A 23 -7.33 -7.03 12.54
N ASP A 24 -6.99 -8.29 12.38
CA ASP A 24 -7.32 -9.34 13.36
C ASP A 24 -6.16 -9.46 14.34
N LEU A 25 -6.40 -9.06 15.58
CA LEU A 25 -5.40 -9.10 16.65
C LEU A 25 -5.46 -10.39 17.46
N GLY A 26 -6.34 -11.31 17.09
CA GLY A 26 -6.61 -12.48 17.90
C GLY A 26 -7.51 -12.14 19.09
N PHE A 27 -7.86 -13.14 19.88
CA PHE A 27 -8.77 -12.98 21.04
C PHE A 27 -10.11 -12.33 20.68
N ASP A 28 -10.54 -12.47 19.43
CA ASP A 28 -11.77 -11.85 18.93
C ASP A 28 -11.71 -10.31 18.98
N ILE A 29 -10.50 -9.75 18.89
CA ILE A 29 -10.25 -8.32 18.86
C ILE A 29 -9.90 -7.89 17.44
N HIS A 30 -10.68 -6.93 16.93
CA HIS A 30 -10.46 -6.38 15.60
C HIS A 30 -10.21 -4.89 15.72
N HIS A 31 -9.28 -4.37 14.91
CA HIS A 31 -8.89 -2.96 14.95
C HIS A 31 -8.84 -2.39 13.54
N LYS A 32 -9.60 -1.33 13.30
CA LYS A 32 -9.58 -0.63 12.01
C LYS A 32 -8.37 0.31 11.97
N ILE A 33 -7.57 0.20 10.92
CA ILE A 33 -6.43 1.09 10.71
C ILE A 33 -6.38 1.58 9.27
N ARG A 34 -5.76 2.72 9.08
CA ARG A 34 -5.40 3.23 7.75
C ARG A 34 -3.92 2.97 7.54
N VAL A 35 -3.60 2.28 6.46
CA VAL A 35 -2.24 1.88 6.13
C VAL A 35 -1.77 2.64 4.91
N ARG A 36 -0.52 3.12 4.97
CA ARG A 36 0.20 3.60 3.81
C ARG A 36 1.24 2.56 3.43
N LEU A 37 1.31 2.24 2.14
CA LEU A 37 2.28 1.24 1.66
C LEU A 37 3.70 1.76 1.84
N TYR A 38 4.50 1.03 2.61
CA TYR A 38 5.88 1.42 2.90
C TYR A 38 6.72 1.37 1.63
N GLY A 39 7.48 2.42 1.39
CA GLY A 39 8.38 2.51 0.24
C GLY A 39 7.70 2.80 -1.08
N VAL A 40 6.42 3.18 -1.07
CA VAL A 40 5.61 3.38 -2.29
C VAL A 40 5.05 4.79 -2.31
N ASN A 41 5.08 5.43 -3.48
CA ASN A 41 4.38 6.68 -3.71
C ASN A 41 3.64 6.61 -5.03
N THR A 42 2.33 6.87 -5.00
CA THR A 42 1.48 6.91 -6.19
C THR A 42 1.08 8.35 -6.48
N PRO A 43 0.73 8.66 -7.75
CA PRO A 43 0.10 9.95 -8.05
C PRO A 43 -1.21 10.10 -7.29
N GLU A 44 -1.58 11.32 -6.97
CA GLU A 44 -2.82 11.58 -6.24
C GLU A 44 -4.03 11.43 -7.14
N SER A 45 -5.06 10.75 -6.63
CA SER A 45 -6.31 10.54 -7.36
C SER A 45 -7.31 11.69 -7.17
N ARG A 46 -7.04 12.61 -6.23
CA ARG A 46 -7.94 13.71 -5.87
C ARG A 46 -7.27 15.07 -6.06
N THR A 47 -6.50 15.21 -7.11
CA THR A 47 -5.81 16.45 -7.48
C THR A 47 -6.55 17.18 -8.58
N LYS A 48 -6.26 18.48 -8.75
CA LYS A 48 -6.80 19.29 -9.86
C LYS A 48 -6.02 19.08 -11.15
N ASP A 49 -4.81 18.53 -11.09
CA ASP A 49 -4.02 18.19 -12.27
C ASP A 49 -4.63 16.94 -12.91
N LEU A 50 -5.21 17.10 -14.11
CA LEU A 50 -5.94 16.02 -14.76
C LEU A 50 -5.04 14.84 -15.14
N ALA A 51 -3.80 15.08 -15.53
CA ALA A 51 -2.87 14.01 -15.88
C ALA A 51 -2.47 13.21 -14.64
N GLU A 52 -2.19 13.91 -13.53
CA GLU A 52 -1.89 13.26 -12.26
C GLU A 52 -3.09 12.47 -11.75
N LYS A 53 -4.29 13.07 -11.83
CA LYS A 53 -5.53 12.41 -11.39
C LYS A 53 -5.77 11.12 -12.17
N GLU A 54 -5.56 11.14 -13.47
CA GLU A 54 -5.74 9.95 -14.31
C GLU A 54 -4.79 8.83 -13.86
N MET A 55 -3.52 9.14 -13.66
CA MET A 55 -2.55 8.16 -13.19
C MET A 55 -2.85 7.70 -11.76
N GLY A 56 -3.30 8.61 -10.91
CA GLY A 56 -3.71 8.27 -9.55
C GLY A 56 -4.89 7.31 -9.52
N LEU A 57 -5.88 7.51 -10.39
CA LEU A 57 -7.02 6.62 -10.51
C LEU A 57 -6.60 5.24 -11.05
N LYS A 58 -5.64 5.19 -11.98
CA LYS A 58 -5.10 3.92 -12.47
C LYS A 58 -4.37 3.17 -11.36
N ALA A 59 -3.56 3.86 -10.56
CA ALA A 59 -2.89 3.26 -9.41
C ALA A 59 -3.89 2.73 -8.39
N LYS A 60 -4.93 3.51 -8.11
CA LYS A 60 -6.00 3.09 -7.19
C LYS A 60 -6.72 1.85 -7.72
N SER A 61 -7.00 1.81 -9.01
CA SER A 61 -7.64 0.65 -9.65
C SER A 61 -6.75 -0.59 -9.56
N PHE A 62 -5.44 -0.43 -9.78
CA PHE A 62 -4.49 -1.54 -9.64
C PHE A 62 -4.55 -2.12 -8.22
N THR A 63 -4.52 -1.27 -7.21
CA THR A 63 -4.58 -1.71 -5.81
C THR A 63 -5.89 -2.41 -5.50
N LYS A 64 -7.01 -1.87 -5.98
CA LYS A 64 -8.33 -2.51 -5.81
C LYS A 64 -8.36 -3.90 -6.43
N ASP A 65 -7.85 -4.04 -7.65
CA ASP A 65 -7.85 -5.33 -8.35
C ASP A 65 -6.97 -6.34 -7.63
N TRP A 66 -5.78 -5.90 -7.18
CA TRP A 66 -4.87 -6.75 -6.43
C TRP A 66 -5.54 -7.28 -5.15
N LEU A 67 -6.21 -6.39 -4.41
CA LEU A 67 -6.87 -6.74 -3.15
C LEU A 67 -8.13 -7.57 -3.37
N THR A 68 -8.84 -7.36 -4.47
CA THR A 68 -10.02 -8.17 -4.82
C THR A 68 -9.64 -9.63 -5.05
N ASN A 69 -8.46 -9.87 -5.61
CA ASN A 69 -7.96 -11.23 -5.84
C ASN A 69 -7.42 -11.88 -4.56
N HIS A 70 -7.34 -11.14 -3.45
CA HIS A 70 -6.78 -11.64 -2.19
C HIS A 70 -7.69 -11.18 -1.03
N LYS A 71 -8.74 -11.95 -0.73
CA LYS A 71 -9.72 -11.59 0.33
C LYS A 71 -9.08 -11.38 1.68
N TRP A 72 -8.15 -12.25 2.04
CA TRP A 72 -7.34 -12.10 3.23
C TRP A 72 -5.97 -11.63 2.82
N VAL A 73 -5.49 -10.61 3.47
CA VAL A 73 -4.13 -10.12 3.28
C VAL A 73 -3.38 -10.21 4.58
N PHE A 74 -2.07 -10.21 4.48
CA PHE A 74 -1.18 -10.25 5.63
C PHE A 74 -0.38 -8.96 5.65
N VAL A 75 -0.42 -8.30 6.81
CA VAL A 75 0.12 -6.96 6.99
C VAL A 75 1.36 -7.08 7.86
N ASN A 76 2.49 -6.61 7.33
CA ASN A 76 3.72 -6.48 8.10
C ASN A 76 3.93 -4.99 8.39
N THR A 77 3.63 -4.55 9.60
CA THR A 77 3.79 -3.15 9.97
C THR A 77 5.26 -2.82 10.21
N ILE A 78 5.63 -1.58 9.92
CA ILE A 78 7.00 -1.10 10.11
C ILE A 78 7.06 -0.41 11.45
N PRO A 79 7.70 -1.01 12.47
CA PRO A 79 7.74 -0.41 13.81
C PRO A 79 8.53 0.90 13.81
N ASP A 80 8.15 1.82 14.67
CA ASP A 80 8.81 3.11 14.87
C ASP A 80 8.87 3.99 13.61
N LYS A 81 8.10 3.63 12.59
CA LYS A 81 7.95 4.42 11.38
C LYS A 81 6.51 4.90 11.30
N ASN A 82 6.27 6.10 11.77
CA ASN A 82 4.94 6.69 11.76
C ASN A 82 4.84 7.74 10.68
N ASP A 83 3.75 7.68 9.94
CA ASP A 83 3.41 8.71 9.00
C ASP A 83 2.91 9.95 9.75
N LYS A 84 3.23 11.14 9.25
CA LYS A 84 2.83 12.41 9.88
C LYS A 84 1.32 12.62 9.91
N TYR A 85 0.56 11.84 9.13
CA TYR A 85 -0.90 11.91 9.08
C TYR A 85 -1.56 10.82 9.92
N GLY A 86 -0.80 10.11 10.74
CA GLY A 86 -1.32 9.07 11.61
C GLY A 86 -1.59 7.74 10.93
N ARG A 87 -1.15 7.57 9.68
CA ARG A 87 -1.27 6.30 8.98
C ARG A 87 -0.16 5.37 9.44
N ILE A 88 -0.44 4.06 9.42
CA ILE A 88 0.55 3.04 9.75
C ILE A 88 1.28 2.64 8.46
N LEU A 89 2.60 2.65 8.49
CA LEU A 89 3.39 2.19 7.35
C LEU A 89 3.48 0.67 7.38
N ALA A 90 3.25 0.02 6.24
CA ALA A 90 3.23 -1.43 6.18
C ALA A 90 3.53 -1.98 4.79
N ARG A 91 3.90 -3.26 4.76
CA ARG A 91 3.93 -4.07 3.55
C ARG A 91 2.73 -5.00 3.56
N ILE A 92 2.14 -5.21 2.40
CA ILE A 92 0.94 -6.05 2.25
C ILE A 92 1.29 -7.27 1.39
N TYR A 93 1.00 -8.45 1.92
CA TYR A 93 1.33 -9.73 1.28
C TYR A 93 0.09 -10.58 1.08
N SER A 94 0.15 -11.48 0.11
CA SER A 94 -0.93 -12.43 -0.15
C SER A 94 -0.90 -13.65 0.79
N SER A 95 0.19 -13.85 1.52
CA SER A 95 0.39 -14.94 2.47
C SER A 95 1.35 -14.49 3.56
N ASP A 96 1.33 -15.15 4.72
CA ASP A 96 2.29 -14.93 5.79
C ASP A 96 3.62 -15.67 5.57
N ASP A 97 3.68 -16.53 4.55
CA ASP A 97 4.91 -17.23 4.18
C ASP A 97 5.65 -16.46 3.08
N VAL A 98 6.53 -15.54 3.51
CA VAL A 98 7.27 -14.68 2.57
C VAL A 98 8.36 -15.41 1.81
N GLU A 99 8.73 -16.61 2.24
CA GLU A 99 9.74 -17.41 1.54
C GLU A 99 9.11 -18.23 0.41
N ASN A 100 7.79 -18.36 0.39
CA ASN A 100 7.08 -19.04 -0.68
C ASN A 100 7.13 -18.17 -1.95
N THR A 101 7.60 -18.75 -3.05
CA THR A 101 7.75 -18.02 -4.32
C THR A 101 6.42 -17.56 -4.92
N THR A 102 5.30 -18.14 -4.47
CA THR A 102 3.97 -17.71 -4.95
C THR A 102 3.37 -16.59 -4.12
N THR A 103 3.99 -16.21 -3.00
CA THR A 103 3.52 -15.09 -2.18
C THR A 103 3.79 -13.78 -2.90
N ALA A 104 2.73 -13.01 -3.13
CA ALA A 104 2.81 -11.70 -3.77
C ALA A 104 2.90 -10.60 -2.72
N CYS A 105 3.55 -9.49 -3.08
CA CYS A 105 3.65 -8.29 -2.25
C CYS A 105 3.10 -7.10 -3.04
N LEU A 106 2.03 -6.49 -2.53
CA LEU A 106 1.40 -5.35 -3.20
C LEU A 106 2.40 -4.20 -3.40
N ASN A 107 3.24 -3.91 -2.38
CA ASN A 107 4.23 -2.83 -2.46
C ASN A 107 5.18 -3.00 -3.66
N LYS A 108 5.63 -4.22 -3.91
CA LYS A 108 6.49 -4.50 -5.06
C LYS A 108 5.72 -4.49 -6.36
N ASP A 109 4.55 -5.09 -6.36
CA ASP A 109 3.76 -5.27 -7.58
C ASP A 109 3.32 -3.94 -8.16
N ILE A 110 2.91 -2.98 -7.34
CA ILE A 110 2.47 -1.69 -7.84
C ILE A 110 3.63 -0.87 -8.41
N ILE A 111 4.83 -1.00 -7.85
CA ILE A 111 6.02 -0.35 -8.41
C ILE A 111 6.39 -0.99 -9.74
N GLN A 112 6.40 -2.31 -9.81
CA GLN A 112 6.72 -3.04 -11.05
C GLN A 112 5.74 -2.75 -12.17
N SER A 113 4.47 -2.48 -11.82
CA SER A 113 3.44 -2.15 -12.81
C SER A 113 3.65 -0.77 -13.46
N GLY A 114 4.47 0.09 -12.86
CA GLY A 114 4.68 1.45 -13.34
C GLY A 114 3.70 2.48 -12.79
N TYR A 115 2.75 2.09 -11.94
CA TYR A 115 1.77 3.01 -11.36
C TYR A 115 2.26 3.70 -10.10
N ALA A 116 3.43 3.32 -9.60
CA ALA A 116 4.02 3.91 -8.41
C ALA A 116 5.53 3.96 -8.55
N ARG A 117 6.16 4.82 -7.75
CA ARG A 117 7.60 4.86 -7.63
C ARG A 117 8.02 4.52 -6.22
N GLU A 118 9.27 4.11 -6.06
CA GLU A 118 9.84 3.84 -4.75
C GLU A 118 10.09 5.16 -4.03
N TYR A 119 9.69 5.24 -2.76
CA TYR A 119 9.88 6.44 -1.96
C TYR A 119 9.90 6.08 -0.47
N PHE A 120 11.01 6.37 0.21
CA PHE A 120 11.21 6.06 1.62
C PHE A 120 11.25 7.30 2.52
N GLY A 121 10.60 8.38 2.10
CA GLY A 121 10.57 9.61 2.89
C GLY A 121 11.72 10.55 2.62
N VAL A 122 12.59 10.22 1.67
CA VAL A 122 13.75 11.04 1.27
C VAL A 122 13.62 11.39 -0.20
N GLY A 123 13.78 12.67 -0.51
CA GLY A 123 13.65 13.15 -1.87
C GLY A 123 12.28 13.76 -2.13
N ASP A 124 12.04 14.07 -3.38
CA ASP A 124 10.83 14.75 -3.84
C ASP A 124 9.77 13.73 -4.25
N LYS A 125 8.57 13.79 -3.66
CA LYS A 125 7.46 12.93 -4.05
C LYS A 125 6.43 13.65 -4.91
N THR A 126 6.86 14.70 -5.63
CA THR A 126 5.95 15.43 -6.51
C THR A 126 5.62 14.65 -7.77
N TRP A 127 4.52 15.05 -8.41
CA TRP A 127 4.12 14.53 -9.72
C TRP A 127 5.24 14.68 -10.76
N ALA A 128 5.99 15.79 -10.70
CA ALA A 128 7.09 16.02 -11.63
C ALA A 128 8.18 14.94 -11.50
N GLU A 129 8.55 14.56 -10.27
CA GLU A 129 9.51 13.49 -10.03
C GLU A 129 8.97 12.14 -10.47
N PHE A 130 7.69 11.87 -10.21
CA PHE A 130 7.06 10.64 -10.68
C PHE A 130 7.18 10.50 -12.20
N LYS A 131 6.88 11.57 -12.95
CA LYS A 131 6.98 11.55 -14.41
C LYS A 131 8.40 11.26 -14.90
N LYS A 132 9.41 11.78 -14.20
CA LYS A 132 10.82 11.51 -14.56
C LYS A 132 11.18 10.04 -14.39
N GLU A 133 10.71 9.41 -13.30
CA GLU A 133 11.11 8.04 -12.96
C GLU A 133 10.35 6.98 -13.75
N THR A 134 9.16 7.30 -14.24
CA THR A 134 8.28 6.32 -14.89
C THR A 134 8.31 6.40 -16.42
N LYS A 135 9.10 7.29 -16.98
CA LYS A 135 9.23 7.38 -18.43
C LYS A 135 10.05 6.24 -19.00
#